data_8a2383c405b86de356a1648e9a6990ba
#
_entry.id   8a2383c405b86de356a1648e9a6990ba
#
_cell.length_a   1.000
_cell.length_b   1.000
_cell.length_c   1.000
_cell.angle_alpha   90.00
_cell.angle_beta   90.00
_cell.angle_gamma   90.00
#
_symmetry.space_group_name_H-M   'P 1'
#
loop_
_entity.id
_entity.type
_entity.pdbx_description
1 polymer ?
#
loop_
_entity_poly.entity_id
_entity_poly.type
_entity_poly.pdbx_seq_one_letter_code
_entity_poly.pdbx_strand_id
1 'polypeptide(L)'
;MKKLIVLLLALVMIIGMLAGCGKKDEPSVYWLNFKPESDEALQEIAKMYTEETGVPVKVVTAASGTYNETLTAEMDKSEAPTMFVVGNQAAVDTWGDYCLDLTGTDIANELNTDAYMLYDADGKLCSIGYCYEAYGIIVNTALLEKAGYARDYITNFETLKEVAEDVHARAAELGFDAFTSAGMDGSSSWRR
;
A
#
# COMPACT_ATOMS: atom_id res chain seq x y z
N MET A 1 29.41 -41.32 -41.80
CA MET A 1 28.43 -41.41 -40.71
C MET A 1 28.79 -40.49 -39.53
N LYS A 2 29.98 -40.54 -38.90
CA LYS A 2 30.36 -39.69 -37.76
C LYS A 2 30.28 -38.17 -38.06
N LYS A 3 30.74 -37.72 -39.21
CA LYS A 3 30.67 -36.29 -39.61
C LYS A 3 29.23 -35.78 -39.85
N LEU A 4 28.32 -36.62 -40.30
CA LEU A 4 26.93 -36.29 -40.50
C LEU A 4 26.18 -36.14 -39.17
N ILE A 5 26.51 -36.96 -38.17
CA ILE A 5 25.94 -36.89 -36.82
C ILE A 5 26.40 -35.61 -36.10
N VAL A 6 27.68 -35.22 -36.24
CA VAL A 6 28.21 -33.97 -35.67
C VAL A 6 27.54 -32.75 -36.28
N LEU A 7 27.28 -32.77 -37.60
CA LEU A 7 26.60 -31.66 -38.28
C LEU A 7 25.14 -31.56 -37.85
N LEU A 8 24.47 -32.69 -37.64
CA LEU A 8 23.07 -32.73 -37.19
C LEU A 8 22.96 -32.23 -35.72
N LEU A 9 23.90 -32.61 -34.85
CA LEU A 9 23.96 -32.09 -33.46
C LEU A 9 24.26 -30.60 -33.39
N ALA A 10 25.15 -30.08 -34.25
CA ALA A 10 25.41 -28.66 -34.33
C ALA A 10 24.18 -27.87 -34.84
N LEU A 11 23.43 -28.42 -35.81
CA LEU A 11 22.21 -27.82 -36.30
C LEU A 11 21.11 -27.76 -35.24
N VAL A 12 20.96 -28.81 -34.45
CA VAL A 12 19.98 -28.86 -33.34
C VAL A 12 20.37 -27.83 -32.22
N MET A 13 21.65 -27.67 -31.93
CA MET A 13 22.08 -26.64 -30.97
C MET A 13 21.84 -25.21 -31.49
N ILE A 14 22.03 -24.94 -32.76
CA ILE A 14 21.78 -23.64 -33.36
C ILE A 14 20.27 -23.34 -33.37
N ILE A 15 19.41 -24.31 -33.67
CA ILE A 15 17.96 -24.17 -33.61
C ILE A 15 17.49 -23.94 -32.17
N GLY A 16 18.10 -24.59 -31.20
CA GLY A 16 17.82 -24.37 -29.77
C GLY A 16 18.17 -22.96 -29.28
N MET A 17 19.21 -22.33 -29.83
CA MET A 17 19.58 -20.94 -29.50
C MET A 17 18.67 -19.91 -30.17
N LEU A 18 18.08 -20.21 -31.31
CA LEU A 18 17.13 -19.32 -32.00
C LEU A 18 15.72 -19.37 -31.41
N ALA A 19 15.35 -20.43 -30.72
CA ALA A 19 14.08 -20.54 -30.02
C ALA A 19 14.04 -19.82 -28.65
N GLY A 20 15.18 -19.33 -28.16
CA GLY A 20 15.32 -18.65 -26.87
C GLY A 20 15.19 -17.15 -26.89
N CYS A 21 15.10 -16.51 -28.07
CA CYS A 21 14.99 -15.05 -28.17
C CYS A 21 13.61 -14.66 -28.75
N GLY A 22 12.65 -14.33 -27.90
CA GLY A 22 11.40 -13.76 -28.37
C GLY A 22 10.18 -13.96 -27.50
N LYS A 23 10.31 -14.01 -26.16
CA LYS A 23 9.20 -13.51 -25.37
C LYS A 23 9.15 -12.00 -25.64
N LYS A 24 8.19 -11.54 -26.45
CA LYS A 24 7.74 -10.17 -26.34
C LYS A 24 7.39 -9.99 -24.89
N ASP A 25 7.97 -8.99 -24.24
CA ASP A 25 7.54 -8.56 -22.90
C ASP A 25 6.07 -8.13 -23.06
N GLU A 26 5.17 -9.06 -22.80
CA GLU A 26 3.74 -8.73 -22.75
C GLU A 26 3.56 -7.81 -21.54
N PRO A 27 2.79 -6.73 -21.70
CA PRO A 27 2.57 -5.81 -20.59
C PRO A 27 2.00 -6.56 -19.40
N SER A 28 2.58 -6.37 -18.24
CA SER A 28 2.12 -6.97 -16.98
C SER A 28 2.34 -6.01 -15.83
N VAL A 29 1.53 -6.14 -14.79
CA VAL A 29 1.65 -5.35 -13.57
C VAL A 29 2.05 -6.27 -12.43
N TYR A 30 3.11 -5.87 -11.71
CA TYR A 30 3.46 -6.45 -10.42
C TYR A 30 3.29 -5.39 -9.34
N TRP A 31 2.25 -5.53 -8.51
CA TRP A 31 1.94 -4.62 -7.42
C TRP A 31 2.42 -5.19 -6.09
N LEU A 32 3.40 -4.53 -5.48
CA LEU A 32 3.79 -4.82 -4.10
C LEU A 32 2.90 -4.01 -3.15
N ASN A 33 1.95 -4.70 -2.52
CA ASN A 33 0.96 -4.09 -1.64
C ASN A 33 1.50 -3.89 -0.22
N PHE A 34 1.25 -2.71 0.32
CA PHE A 34 1.59 -2.28 1.68
C PHE A 34 0.51 -2.60 2.72
N LYS A 35 -0.75 -2.85 2.29
CA LYS A 35 -1.94 -2.97 3.14
C LYS A 35 -2.42 -4.42 3.25
N PRO A 36 -1.96 -5.20 4.26
CA PRO A 36 -2.40 -6.59 4.43
C PRO A 36 -3.91 -6.74 4.59
N GLU A 37 -4.56 -5.79 5.24
CA GLU A 37 -6.02 -5.75 5.45
C GLU A 37 -6.82 -5.61 4.15
N SER A 38 -6.19 -5.16 3.08
CA SER A 38 -6.82 -4.98 1.76
C SER A 38 -6.43 -6.08 0.76
N ASP A 39 -5.68 -7.10 1.17
CA ASP A 39 -5.13 -8.11 0.25
C ASP A 39 -6.22 -8.78 -0.58
N GLU A 40 -7.27 -9.30 0.05
CA GLU A 40 -8.35 -10.00 -0.63
C GLU A 40 -9.03 -9.12 -1.70
N ALA A 41 -9.35 -7.86 -1.35
CA ALA A 41 -9.97 -6.92 -2.27
C ALA A 41 -9.04 -6.57 -3.45
N LEU A 42 -7.73 -6.43 -3.20
CA LEU A 42 -6.76 -6.14 -4.24
C LEU A 42 -6.53 -7.33 -5.17
N GLN A 43 -6.56 -8.56 -4.67
CA GLN A 43 -6.52 -9.77 -5.51
C GLN A 43 -7.74 -9.84 -6.43
N GLU A 44 -8.93 -9.50 -5.92
CA GLU A 44 -10.16 -9.47 -6.72
C GLU A 44 -10.10 -8.37 -7.81
N ILE A 45 -9.67 -7.15 -7.47
CA ILE A 45 -9.49 -6.06 -8.43
C ILE A 45 -8.46 -6.45 -9.50
N ALA A 46 -7.34 -7.06 -9.12
CA ALA A 46 -6.33 -7.53 -10.05
C ALA A 46 -6.88 -8.56 -11.04
N LYS A 47 -7.71 -9.48 -10.57
CA LYS A 47 -8.39 -10.46 -11.39
C LYS A 47 -9.37 -9.79 -12.37
N MET A 48 -10.22 -8.89 -11.88
CA MET A 48 -11.19 -8.16 -12.71
C MET A 48 -10.48 -7.37 -13.82
N TYR A 49 -9.42 -6.63 -13.46
CA TYR A 49 -8.63 -5.88 -14.44
C TYR A 49 -8.00 -6.79 -15.50
N THR A 50 -7.45 -7.92 -15.08
CA THR A 50 -6.87 -8.90 -16.02
C THR A 50 -7.93 -9.46 -16.96
N GLU A 51 -9.13 -9.78 -16.46
CA GLU A 51 -10.25 -10.29 -17.27
C GLU A 51 -10.76 -9.25 -18.28
N GLU A 52 -10.78 -7.97 -17.90
CA GLU A 52 -11.25 -6.88 -18.75
C GLU A 52 -10.23 -6.47 -19.82
N THR A 53 -8.96 -6.39 -19.45
CA THR A 53 -7.93 -5.79 -20.32
C THR A 53 -7.00 -6.80 -20.99
N GLY A 54 -6.97 -8.04 -20.47
CA GLY A 54 -5.98 -9.05 -20.87
C GLY A 54 -4.59 -8.82 -20.28
N VAL A 55 -4.37 -7.76 -19.49
CA VAL A 55 -3.08 -7.45 -18.84
C VAL A 55 -2.99 -8.19 -17.52
N PRO A 56 -2.05 -9.14 -17.34
CA PRO A 56 -1.88 -9.84 -16.08
C PRO A 56 -1.47 -8.89 -14.94
N VAL A 57 -2.14 -9.00 -13.80
CA VAL A 57 -1.80 -8.28 -12.58
C VAL A 57 -1.46 -9.27 -11.47
N LYS A 58 -0.24 -9.18 -10.95
CA LYS A 58 0.24 -9.93 -9.79
C LYS A 58 0.25 -8.99 -8.59
N VAL A 59 -0.47 -9.34 -7.53
CA VAL A 59 -0.40 -8.65 -6.24
C VAL A 59 0.38 -9.50 -5.26
N VAL A 60 1.39 -8.92 -4.63
CA VAL A 60 2.13 -9.51 -3.51
C VAL A 60 1.99 -8.58 -2.32
N THR A 61 1.50 -9.09 -1.21
CA THR A 61 1.27 -8.31 -0.01
C THR A 61 2.38 -8.55 1.00
N ALA A 62 3.06 -7.47 1.40
CA ALA A 62 4.04 -7.54 2.46
C ALA A 62 3.37 -7.80 3.82
N ALA A 63 4.01 -8.56 4.68
CA ALA A 63 3.55 -8.75 6.04
C ALA A 63 3.55 -7.42 6.81
N SER A 64 2.67 -7.32 7.80
CA SER A 64 2.56 -6.11 8.63
C SER A 64 3.91 -5.71 9.22
N GLY A 65 4.31 -4.47 9.01
CA GLY A 65 5.55 -3.89 9.53
C GLY A 65 6.83 -4.28 8.80
N THR A 66 6.77 -5.04 7.69
CA THR A 66 7.96 -5.51 6.94
C THR A 66 8.03 -4.99 5.50
N TYR A 67 7.27 -3.93 5.18
CA TYR A 67 7.17 -3.48 3.79
C TYR A 67 8.53 -3.07 3.19
N ASN A 68 9.33 -2.28 3.92
CA ASN A 68 10.60 -1.77 3.39
C ASN A 68 11.61 -2.88 3.12
N GLU A 69 11.69 -3.87 4.01
CA GLU A 69 12.55 -5.03 3.84
C GLU A 69 12.09 -5.90 2.66
N THR A 70 10.77 -6.05 2.53
CA THR A 70 10.16 -6.78 1.41
C THR A 70 10.41 -6.04 0.09
N LEU A 71 10.20 -4.72 0.03
CA LEU A 71 10.45 -3.91 -1.16
C LEU A 71 11.92 -4.03 -1.59
N THR A 72 12.86 -3.89 -0.66
CA THR A 72 14.29 -4.04 -0.95
C THR A 72 14.59 -5.41 -1.57
N ALA A 73 14.07 -6.48 -0.97
CA ALA A 73 14.28 -7.84 -1.46
C ALA A 73 13.60 -8.11 -2.82
N GLU A 74 12.45 -7.49 -3.09
CA GLU A 74 11.75 -7.64 -4.36
C GLU A 74 12.40 -6.82 -5.48
N MET A 75 12.96 -5.63 -5.18
CA MET A 75 13.66 -4.80 -6.16
C MET A 75 14.98 -5.41 -6.65
N ASP A 76 15.60 -6.28 -5.87
CA ASP A 76 16.82 -7.00 -6.25
C ASP A 76 16.55 -8.18 -7.23
N LYS A 77 15.27 -8.51 -7.49
CA LYS A 77 14.91 -9.61 -8.38
C LYS A 77 14.91 -9.19 -9.85
N SER A 78 15.05 -10.17 -10.73
CA SER A 78 14.92 -9.96 -12.19
C SER A 78 13.52 -9.50 -12.61
N GLU A 79 12.49 -9.83 -11.82
CA GLU A 79 11.11 -9.38 -11.98
C GLU A 79 10.74 -8.53 -10.77
N ALA A 80 11.17 -7.28 -10.76
CA ALA A 80 10.90 -6.33 -9.70
C ALA A 80 9.44 -5.79 -9.78
N PRO A 81 8.88 -5.28 -8.66
CA PRO A 81 7.59 -4.61 -8.69
C PRO A 81 7.55 -3.44 -9.68
N THR A 82 6.51 -3.39 -10.50
CA THR A 82 6.20 -2.25 -11.38
C THR A 82 5.33 -1.20 -10.70
N MET A 83 4.65 -1.58 -9.62
CA MET A 83 3.92 -0.68 -8.72
C MET A 83 4.33 -0.96 -7.28
N PHE A 84 4.75 0.07 -6.57
CA PHE A 84 5.16 -0.02 -5.17
C PHE A 84 4.88 1.30 -4.44
N VAL A 85 4.88 1.26 -3.12
CA VAL A 85 4.52 2.41 -2.29
C VAL A 85 5.76 3.22 -1.91
N VAL A 86 5.71 4.50 -2.24
CA VAL A 86 6.62 5.54 -1.77
C VAL A 86 5.79 6.53 -0.97
N GLY A 87 5.73 6.35 0.35
CA GLY A 87 4.75 7.00 1.22
C GLY A 87 5.22 8.25 1.95
N ASN A 88 6.48 8.64 1.80
CA ASN A 88 7.04 9.85 2.43
C ASN A 88 8.33 10.29 1.71
N GLN A 89 8.86 11.46 2.08
CA GLN A 89 10.04 12.02 1.45
C GLN A 89 11.29 11.15 1.60
N ALA A 90 11.51 10.53 2.74
CA ALA A 90 12.66 9.63 2.93
C ALA A 90 12.60 8.39 2.01
N ALA A 91 11.40 7.93 1.68
CA ALA A 91 11.22 6.88 0.70
C ALA A 91 11.46 7.38 -0.74
N VAL A 92 11.12 8.64 -1.06
CA VAL A 92 11.50 9.28 -2.34
C VAL A 92 13.01 9.38 -2.45
N ASP A 93 13.70 9.81 -1.40
CA ASP A 93 15.17 9.92 -1.38
C ASP A 93 15.85 8.56 -1.63
N THR A 94 15.18 7.46 -1.25
CA THR A 94 15.70 6.08 -1.43
C THR A 94 15.33 5.48 -2.79
N TRP A 95 14.09 5.68 -3.24
CA TRP A 95 13.50 4.97 -4.37
C TRP A 95 13.17 5.84 -5.57
N GLY A 96 13.39 7.16 -5.47
CA GLY A 96 13.03 8.11 -6.53
C GLY A 96 13.62 7.76 -7.90
N ASP A 97 14.85 7.27 -7.96
CA ASP A 97 15.49 6.86 -9.21
C ASP A 97 14.77 5.72 -9.93
N TYR A 98 14.02 4.89 -9.19
CA TYR A 98 13.22 3.79 -9.72
C TYR A 98 11.80 4.24 -10.11
N CYS A 99 11.38 5.44 -9.72
CA CYS A 99 10.05 5.94 -10.00
C CYS A 99 9.94 6.52 -11.40
N LEU A 100 8.86 6.19 -12.10
CA LEU A 100 8.46 6.90 -13.31
C LEU A 100 8.08 8.34 -12.94
N ASP A 101 8.40 9.30 -13.81
CA ASP A 101 7.85 10.65 -13.69
C ASP A 101 6.35 10.63 -14.02
N LEU A 102 5.53 10.91 -13.02
CA LEU A 102 4.08 10.95 -13.14
C LEU A 102 3.55 12.34 -13.52
N THR A 103 4.44 13.33 -13.69
CA THR A 103 4.04 14.71 -14.05
C THR A 103 3.24 14.72 -15.35
N GLY A 104 2.03 15.27 -15.32
CA GLY A 104 1.16 15.41 -16.48
C GLY A 104 0.54 14.11 -17.00
N THR A 105 0.69 13.00 -16.28
CA THR A 105 -0.03 11.76 -16.60
C THR A 105 -1.53 11.89 -16.31
N ASP A 106 -2.35 11.09 -16.98
CA ASP A 106 -3.80 11.12 -16.80
C ASP A 106 -4.18 10.90 -15.33
N ILE A 107 -3.55 9.93 -14.66
CA ILE A 107 -3.82 9.64 -13.25
C ILE A 107 -3.46 10.81 -12.32
N ALA A 108 -2.38 11.55 -12.59
CA ALA A 108 -2.02 12.72 -11.80
C ALA A 108 -3.00 13.88 -12.03
N ASN A 109 -3.53 14.02 -13.26
CA ASN A 109 -4.49 15.05 -13.61
C ASN A 109 -5.91 14.81 -13.07
N GLU A 110 -6.26 13.55 -12.76
CA GLU A 110 -7.56 13.20 -12.18
C GLU A 110 -7.63 13.40 -10.66
N LEU A 111 -6.49 13.63 -10.00
CA LEU A 111 -6.49 13.88 -8.56
C LEU A 111 -7.15 15.22 -8.24
N ASN A 112 -7.99 15.22 -7.21
CA ASN A 112 -8.67 16.41 -6.73
C ASN A 112 -7.85 17.28 -5.76
N THR A 113 -6.62 16.83 -5.42
CA THR A 113 -5.66 17.52 -4.55
C THR A 113 -4.23 17.08 -4.86
N ASP A 114 -3.31 18.01 -4.72
CA ASP A 114 -1.86 17.78 -4.80
C ASP A 114 -1.20 17.54 -3.42
N ALA A 115 -1.98 17.61 -2.35
CA ALA A 115 -1.49 17.54 -0.97
C ALA A 115 -0.72 16.24 -0.63
N TYR A 116 -0.93 15.18 -1.41
CA TYR A 116 -0.31 13.86 -1.22
C TYR A 116 0.61 13.46 -2.38
N MET A 117 1.02 14.42 -3.18
CA MET A 117 2.04 14.25 -4.22
C MET A 117 3.43 14.39 -3.62
N LEU A 118 4.33 13.47 -3.98
CA LEU A 118 5.72 13.50 -3.51
C LEU A 118 6.67 13.69 -4.68
N TYR A 119 7.54 14.66 -4.54
CA TYR A 119 8.50 15.06 -5.56
C TYR A 119 9.93 14.78 -5.11
N ASP A 120 10.80 14.41 -6.04
CA ASP A 120 12.24 14.38 -5.77
C ASP A 120 12.86 15.80 -5.80
N ALA A 121 14.17 15.87 -5.58
CA ALA A 121 14.91 17.13 -5.55
C ALA A 121 14.93 17.88 -6.90
N ASP A 122 14.72 17.18 -8.00
CA ASP A 122 14.69 17.72 -9.36
C ASP A 122 13.29 18.10 -9.81
N GLY A 123 12.27 17.87 -8.97
CA GLY A 123 10.87 18.20 -9.23
C GLY A 123 10.10 17.12 -10.00
N LYS A 124 10.64 15.91 -10.14
CA LYS A 124 9.95 14.78 -10.72
C LYS A 124 8.87 14.27 -9.76
N LEU A 125 7.64 14.11 -10.22
CA LEU A 125 6.55 13.52 -9.44
C LEU A 125 6.76 12.00 -9.31
N CYS A 126 7.26 11.56 -8.16
CA CYS A 126 7.58 10.17 -7.88
C CYS A 126 6.42 9.35 -7.34
N SER A 127 5.48 10.00 -6.66
CA SER A 127 4.37 9.31 -6.01
C SER A 127 3.13 10.19 -5.91
N ILE A 128 1.97 9.52 -5.98
CA ILE A 128 0.65 10.09 -5.75
C ILE A 128 -0.05 9.33 -4.64
N GLY A 129 -0.86 10.02 -3.82
CA GLY A 129 -1.64 9.38 -2.78
C GLY A 129 -2.86 8.66 -3.36
N TYR A 130 -2.97 7.35 -3.17
CA TYR A 130 -4.16 6.58 -3.53
C TYR A 130 -5.10 6.35 -2.34
N CYS A 131 -4.59 6.48 -1.11
CA CYS A 131 -5.36 6.46 0.12
C CYS A 131 -4.66 7.30 1.19
N TYR A 132 -5.40 7.76 2.18
CA TYR A 132 -4.85 8.46 3.34
C TYR A 132 -5.47 7.93 4.62
N GLU A 133 -4.74 8.09 5.72
CA GLU A 133 -5.20 7.76 7.06
C GLU A 133 -5.32 9.03 7.89
N ALA A 134 -6.35 9.08 8.73
CA ALA A 134 -6.53 10.15 9.69
C ALA A 134 -6.34 9.61 11.11
N TYR A 135 -5.72 10.42 11.95
CA TYR A 135 -5.59 10.17 13.37
C TYR A 135 -6.65 10.97 14.12
N GLY A 136 -7.26 10.35 15.10
CA GLY A 136 -8.27 11.00 15.90
C GLY A 136 -8.79 10.10 17.01
N ILE A 137 -9.73 10.61 17.77
CA ILE A 137 -10.44 9.86 18.79
C ILE A 137 -11.74 9.35 18.18
N ILE A 138 -11.90 8.03 18.15
CA ILE A 138 -13.16 7.40 17.76
C ILE A 138 -14.11 7.49 18.94
N VAL A 139 -15.25 8.14 18.75
CA VAL A 139 -16.26 8.35 19.78
C VAL A 139 -17.42 7.40 19.58
N ASN A 140 -17.74 6.61 20.60
CA ASN A 140 -19.02 5.90 20.66
C ASN A 140 -20.12 6.88 21.05
N THR A 141 -20.85 7.40 20.09
CA THR A 141 -21.86 8.44 20.31
C THR A 141 -23.02 7.98 21.18
N ALA A 142 -23.40 6.71 21.13
CA ALA A 142 -24.47 6.18 21.99
C ALA A 142 -24.07 6.12 23.46
N LEU A 143 -22.82 5.81 23.76
CA LEU A 143 -22.30 5.86 25.14
C LEU A 143 -22.10 7.31 25.62
N LEU A 144 -21.66 8.20 24.74
CA LEU A 144 -21.55 9.61 25.07
C LEU A 144 -22.91 10.22 25.43
N GLU A 145 -23.96 9.96 24.64
CA GLU A 145 -25.34 10.37 24.90
C GLU A 145 -25.88 9.76 26.20
N LYS A 146 -25.60 8.48 26.46
CA LYS A 146 -25.96 7.82 27.72
C LYS A 146 -25.30 8.48 28.92
N ALA A 147 -24.10 9.02 28.78
CA ALA A 147 -23.43 9.80 29.80
C ALA A 147 -23.99 11.23 29.95
N GLY A 148 -24.90 11.66 29.08
CA GLY A 148 -25.58 12.95 29.12
C GLY A 148 -24.91 14.06 28.28
N TYR A 149 -23.99 13.72 27.40
CA TYR A 149 -23.30 14.68 26.55
C TYR A 149 -23.77 14.61 25.10
N ALA A 150 -23.94 15.75 24.47
CA ALA A 150 -24.18 15.85 23.05
C ALA A 150 -22.90 15.57 22.25
N ARG A 151 -23.06 15.04 21.04
CA ARG A 151 -21.93 14.66 20.16
C ARG A 151 -21.00 15.84 19.82
N ASP A 152 -21.55 17.03 19.70
CA ASP A 152 -20.85 18.27 19.39
C ASP A 152 -20.32 19.04 20.61
N TYR A 153 -20.47 18.47 21.80
CA TYR A 153 -19.96 19.06 23.03
C TYR A 153 -18.44 19.08 23.08
N ILE A 154 -17.80 18.02 22.54
CA ILE A 154 -16.34 17.89 22.53
C ILE A 154 -15.76 18.67 21.36
N THR A 155 -15.32 19.88 21.61
CA THR A 155 -14.77 20.80 20.60
C THR A 155 -13.28 21.11 20.76
N ASN A 156 -12.71 20.81 21.93
CA ASN A 156 -11.32 21.09 22.28
C ASN A 156 -10.84 20.14 23.40
N PHE A 157 -9.59 20.29 23.81
CA PHE A 157 -9.00 19.43 24.83
C PHE A 157 -9.67 19.61 26.22
N GLU A 158 -10.07 20.82 26.57
CA GLU A 158 -10.71 21.11 27.86
C GLU A 158 -12.05 20.38 27.96
N THR A 159 -12.90 20.48 26.95
CA THR A 159 -14.21 19.79 26.93
C THR A 159 -14.05 18.27 26.84
N LEU A 160 -13.03 17.77 26.13
CA LEU A 160 -12.69 16.35 26.11
C LEU A 160 -12.28 15.86 27.50
N LYS A 161 -11.43 16.61 28.20
CA LYS A 161 -10.97 16.30 29.55
C LYS A 161 -12.13 16.28 30.55
N GLU A 162 -13.01 17.30 30.50
CA GLU A 162 -14.21 17.39 31.37
C GLU A 162 -15.09 16.14 31.21
N VAL A 163 -15.40 15.76 29.96
CA VAL A 163 -16.20 14.56 29.67
C VAL A 163 -15.50 13.31 30.19
N ALA A 164 -14.20 13.19 29.97
CA ALA A 164 -13.43 12.03 30.40
C ALA A 164 -13.39 11.88 31.93
N GLU A 165 -13.16 12.97 32.64
CA GLU A 165 -13.13 12.98 34.12
C GLU A 165 -14.50 12.67 34.72
N ASP A 166 -15.59 13.23 34.17
CA ASP A 166 -16.95 12.95 34.61
C ASP A 166 -17.38 11.50 34.36
N VAL A 167 -17.15 11.00 33.12
CA VAL A 167 -17.49 9.61 32.78
C VAL A 167 -16.69 8.63 33.64
N HIS A 168 -15.40 8.89 33.87
CA HIS A 168 -14.57 8.07 34.76
C HIS A 168 -15.11 8.06 36.20
N ALA A 169 -15.47 9.22 36.73
CA ALA A 169 -16.02 9.32 38.08
C ALA A 169 -17.35 8.56 38.25
N ARG A 170 -18.14 8.45 37.18
CA ARG A 170 -19.43 7.75 37.13
C ARG A 170 -19.36 6.37 36.50
N ALA A 171 -18.17 5.82 36.25
CA ALA A 171 -18.01 4.58 35.51
C ALA A 171 -18.81 3.39 36.08
N ALA A 172 -18.87 3.28 37.42
CA ALA A 172 -19.65 2.23 38.08
C ALA A 172 -21.18 2.37 37.85
N GLU A 173 -21.68 3.60 37.79
CA GLU A 173 -23.09 3.90 37.51
C GLU A 173 -23.42 3.65 36.04
N LEU A 174 -22.57 4.14 35.16
CA LEU A 174 -22.76 4.07 33.70
C LEU A 174 -22.55 2.67 33.12
N GLY A 175 -21.69 1.86 33.77
CA GLY A 175 -21.31 0.52 33.31
C GLY A 175 -20.22 0.55 32.21
N PHE A 176 -19.53 1.68 32.02
CA PHE A 176 -18.39 1.85 31.12
C PHE A 176 -17.51 3.00 31.59
N ASP A 177 -16.25 3.03 31.13
CA ASP A 177 -15.29 4.10 31.42
C ASP A 177 -15.10 5.02 30.20
N ALA A 178 -14.42 6.15 30.42
CA ALA A 178 -14.23 7.20 29.41
C ALA A 178 -13.44 6.71 28.19
N PHE A 179 -12.42 5.89 28.40
CA PHE A 179 -11.54 5.42 27.33
C PHE A 179 -11.36 3.92 27.37
N THR A 180 -11.20 3.34 26.18
CA THR A 180 -10.62 2.03 25.98
C THR A 180 -9.50 2.12 24.96
N SER A 181 -8.50 1.28 25.08
CA SER A 181 -7.44 1.15 24.06
C SER A 181 -7.59 -0.17 23.33
N ALA A 182 -7.15 -0.21 22.06
CA ALA A 182 -6.98 -1.47 21.37
C ALA A 182 -5.98 -2.36 22.09
N GLY A 183 -6.19 -3.67 22.06
CA GLY A 183 -5.26 -4.62 22.65
C GLY A 183 -3.87 -4.52 22.05
N MET A 184 -2.87 -4.90 22.82
CA MET A 184 -1.48 -4.99 22.36
C MET A 184 -1.26 -6.30 21.59
N ASP A 185 -1.76 -6.36 20.37
CA ASP A 185 -1.70 -7.54 19.52
C ASP A 185 -0.47 -7.57 18.58
N GLY A 186 0.45 -6.61 18.73
CA GLY A 186 1.60 -6.46 17.84
C GLY A 186 1.31 -5.68 16.56
N SER A 187 0.05 -5.29 16.32
CA SER A 187 -0.29 -4.37 15.22
C SER A 187 0.24 -2.95 15.47
N SER A 188 0.23 -2.10 14.46
CA SER A 188 0.69 -0.71 14.60
C SER A 188 -0.20 0.15 15.50
N SER A 189 -1.40 -0.31 15.84
CA SER A 189 -2.39 0.44 16.63
C SER A 189 -1.91 0.80 18.06
N TRP A 190 -1.02 0.02 18.64
CA TRP A 190 -0.46 0.28 19.97
C TRP A 190 0.76 1.22 19.97
N ARG A 191 1.31 1.53 18.80
CA ARG A 191 2.50 2.38 18.65
C ARG A 191 2.17 3.85 18.44
N ARG A 192 0.91 4.19 18.38
CA ARG A 192 0.41 5.52 18.04
C ARG A 192 -0.18 6.23 19.24
#